data_883d6f3508c9a414daa47e3a38a11850
#
_entry.id   883d6f3508c9a414daa47e3a38a11850
#
_cell.length_a   1.000
_cell.length_b   1.000
_cell.length_c   1.000
_cell.angle_alpha   90.00
_cell.angle_beta   90.00
_cell.angle_gamma   90.00
#
_symmetry.space_group_name_H-M   'P 1'
#
loop_
_entity.id
_entity.type
_entity.pdbx_description
1 polymer ?
#
loop_
_entity_poly.entity_id
_entity_poly.type
_entity_poly.pdbx_seq_one_letter_code
_entity_poly.pdbx_strand_id
1 'polypeptide(L)'
;MKLFAQLALILLSAVLMPLCFPPYGCWPLVLLVFLSLFLATTNTTPRRAFCLGLLQGTIGYGMTLYWFYNIFAQAAIPLFVILSLFTALFCLIFNFFTKQIKSPFLNIFFAATLWTAIEFYRSELFFLRFPWITPGSALGPTYLSSILGVYGMSFLVVAAAAGFMCRRTIKLSVLLSLCIISLGLFRPGLVEPDEKDSLAVTIVQSEDCYLDPYITLTKMAHKESPDLIVWPEYSLPYDVRKNARDFAILTNLCAEMDAILVVGTKTIVGPEAKDWHNTALVLDERGVLGKYYKARPVHFFNDGIPGREFNPIQTDLGPIATPICFDCDYSGVSRKMVQLGAEYFAVPSFDAASWSVNQHLQHSLLFRLRAAENGRWLACASSSGVSQVIDPHGNVRRSLPLMEKGVMTYRIGRSRHRTIFTRMGWLFPWFTLVLSEFLFAYVVIILIRQRRRKAQQ
;
A
#
# COMPACT_ATOMS: atom_id res chain seq x y z
N MET A 1 25.06 5.14 -27.10
CA MET A 1 23.98 6.16 -27.23
C MET A 1 24.55 7.51 -26.79
N LYS A 2 24.25 8.61 -27.50
CA LYS A 2 24.68 9.96 -27.13
C LYS A 2 24.03 10.39 -25.79
N LEU A 3 24.71 11.23 -25.01
CA LEU A 3 24.21 11.70 -23.70
C LEU A 3 22.81 12.32 -23.81
N PHE A 4 22.57 13.12 -24.82
CA PHE A 4 21.28 13.76 -25.06
C PHE A 4 20.12 12.74 -25.15
N ALA A 5 20.30 11.64 -25.92
CA ALA A 5 19.28 10.61 -26.05
C ALA A 5 19.04 9.87 -24.73
N GLN A 6 20.07 9.68 -23.90
CA GLN A 6 19.91 9.10 -22.57
C GLN A 6 19.11 10.01 -21.65
N LEU A 7 19.42 11.31 -21.63
CA LEU A 7 18.70 12.29 -20.83
C LEU A 7 17.24 12.41 -21.27
N ALA A 8 16.96 12.40 -22.60
CA ALA A 8 15.60 12.41 -23.11
C ALA A 8 14.79 11.20 -22.64
N LEU A 9 15.38 9.99 -22.67
CA LEU A 9 14.71 8.77 -22.17
C LEU A 9 14.49 8.80 -20.64
N ILE A 10 15.42 9.35 -19.88
CA ILE A 10 15.29 9.50 -18.41
C ILE A 10 14.18 10.50 -18.08
N LEU A 11 14.12 11.63 -18.77
CA LEU A 11 13.04 12.59 -18.60
C LEU A 11 11.68 12.01 -19.01
N LEU A 12 11.63 11.27 -20.11
CA LEU A 12 10.41 10.55 -20.53
C LEU A 12 9.96 9.58 -19.43
N SER A 13 10.88 8.73 -18.92
CA SER A 13 10.60 7.79 -17.84
C SER A 13 10.05 8.51 -16.59
N ALA A 14 10.68 9.62 -16.18
CA ALA A 14 10.30 10.37 -14.99
C ALA A 14 8.94 11.06 -15.14
N VAL A 15 8.66 11.67 -16.30
CA VAL A 15 7.38 12.38 -16.56
C VAL A 15 6.21 11.40 -16.72
N LEU A 16 6.45 10.22 -17.27
CA LEU A 16 5.40 9.19 -17.38
C LEU A 16 5.03 8.57 -16.03
N MET A 17 5.91 8.58 -15.05
CA MET A 17 5.70 7.93 -13.76
C MET A 17 4.45 8.45 -13.02
N PRO A 18 4.23 9.75 -12.80
CA PRO A 18 3.03 10.24 -12.12
C PRO A 18 1.74 9.88 -12.87
N LEU A 19 1.77 9.79 -14.19
CA LEU A 19 0.60 9.43 -14.99
C LEU A 19 0.12 7.99 -14.75
N CYS A 20 0.99 7.13 -14.25
CA CYS A 20 0.62 5.73 -13.92
C CYS A 20 -0.29 5.62 -12.69
N PHE A 21 -0.31 6.62 -11.82
CA PHE A 21 -0.99 6.59 -10.52
C PHE A 21 -2.19 7.55 -10.49
N PRO A 22 -3.10 7.41 -9.48
CA PRO A 22 -4.14 8.42 -9.27
C PRO A 22 -3.56 9.84 -9.13
N PRO A 23 -4.28 10.84 -9.66
CA PRO A 23 -5.62 10.78 -10.23
C PRO A 23 -5.70 10.30 -11.68
N TYR A 24 -4.58 10.17 -12.40
CA TYR A 24 -4.58 9.87 -13.83
C TYR A 24 -4.88 8.41 -14.14
N GLY A 25 -4.23 7.48 -13.41
CA GLY A 25 -4.48 6.04 -13.50
C GLY A 25 -4.14 5.40 -14.86
N CYS A 26 -3.28 6.05 -15.67
CA CYS A 26 -2.83 5.52 -16.95
C CYS A 26 -1.79 4.40 -16.75
N TRP A 27 -2.16 3.37 -16.00
CA TRP A 27 -1.28 2.28 -15.56
C TRP A 27 -0.49 1.58 -16.69
N PRO A 28 -0.94 1.45 -17.97
CA PRO A 28 -0.12 0.82 -19.02
C PRO A 28 1.19 1.54 -19.29
N LEU A 29 1.26 2.84 -18.97
CA LEU A 29 2.46 3.64 -19.13
C LEU A 29 3.62 3.15 -18.23
N VAL A 30 3.34 2.37 -17.18
CA VAL A 30 4.38 1.81 -16.32
C VAL A 30 5.39 0.94 -17.09
N LEU A 31 4.94 0.26 -18.16
CA LEU A 31 5.83 -0.48 -19.06
C LEU A 31 6.80 0.46 -19.79
N LEU A 32 6.33 1.62 -20.24
CA LEU A 32 7.16 2.63 -20.90
C LEU A 32 8.11 3.33 -19.93
N VAL A 33 7.70 3.53 -18.66
CA VAL A 33 8.58 4.04 -17.60
C VAL A 33 9.81 3.15 -17.47
N PHE A 34 9.63 1.83 -17.32
CA PHE A 34 10.74 0.89 -17.20
C PHE A 34 11.51 0.69 -18.49
N LEU A 35 10.84 0.60 -19.63
CA LEU A 35 11.52 0.48 -20.93
C LEU A 35 12.44 1.66 -21.19
N SER A 36 11.98 2.89 -20.96
CA SER A 36 12.79 4.11 -21.12
C SER A 36 13.98 4.13 -20.17
N LEU A 37 13.78 3.72 -18.91
CA LEU A 37 14.85 3.58 -17.90
C LEU A 37 15.89 2.56 -18.34
N PHE A 38 15.50 1.37 -18.80
CA PHE A 38 16.41 0.34 -19.29
C PHE A 38 17.20 0.79 -20.52
N LEU A 39 16.54 1.37 -21.52
CA LEU A 39 17.18 1.88 -22.73
C LEU A 39 18.24 2.95 -22.39
N ALA A 40 17.97 3.82 -21.41
CA ALA A 40 18.91 4.85 -20.99
C ALA A 40 20.12 4.30 -20.24
N THR A 41 19.93 3.25 -19.42
CA THR A 41 20.92 2.85 -18.41
C THR A 41 21.74 1.62 -18.77
N THR A 42 21.27 0.71 -19.63
CA THR A 42 21.94 -0.56 -19.90
C THR A 42 23.27 -0.40 -20.66
N ASN A 43 23.28 0.40 -21.71
CA ASN A 43 24.46 0.58 -22.59
C ASN A 43 25.31 1.78 -22.19
N THR A 44 25.71 1.86 -20.90
CA THR A 44 26.54 2.95 -20.36
C THR A 44 27.51 2.44 -19.30
N THR A 45 28.27 3.33 -18.65
CA THR A 45 29.11 2.94 -17.50
C THR A 45 28.25 2.75 -16.25
N PRO A 46 28.64 1.90 -15.28
CA PRO A 46 27.88 1.71 -14.05
C PRO A 46 27.67 3.01 -13.27
N ARG A 47 28.68 3.87 -13.17
CA ARG A 47 28.57 5.20 -12.53
C ARG A 47 27.51 6.06 -13.22
N ARG A 48 27.52 6.07 -14.55
CA ARG A 48 26.52 6.84 -15.32
C ARG A 48 25.13 6.25 -15.19
N ALA A 49 24.98 4.92 -15.15
CA ALA A 49 23.71 4.26 -14.89
C ALA A 49 23.13 4.66 -13.52
N PHE A 50 24.00 4.71 -12.48
CA PHE A 50 23.62 5.22 -11.16
C PHE A 50 23.11 6.67 -11.21
N CYS A 51 23.87 7.58 -11.81
CA CYS A 51 23.47 8.99 -11.90
C CYS A 51 22.17 9.19 -12.70
N LEU A 52 21.98 8.42 -13.78
CA LEU A 52 20.76 8.46 -14.58
C LEU A 52 19.56 7.91 -13.80
N GLY A 53 19.73 6.82 -13.05
CA GLY A 53 18.70 6.28 -12.17
C GLY A 53 18.36 7.23 -11.01
N LEU A 54 19.36 7.90 -10.44
CA LEU A 54 19.16 8.93 -9.42
C LEU A 54 18.33 10.10 -9.97
N LEU A 55 18.70 10.59 -11.15
CA LEU A 55 17.97 11.69 -11.80
C LEU A 55 16.52 11.31 -12.10
N GLN A 56 16.31 10.11 -12.69
CA GLN A 56 14.96 9.60 -12.98
C GLN A 56 14.13 9.51 -11.71
N GLY A 57 14.67 8.89 -10.65
CA GLY A 57 13.96 8.73 -9.39
C GLY A 57 13.64 10.07 -8.74
N THR A 58 14.60 11.01 -8.68
CA THR A 58 14.38 12.32 -8.04
C THR A 58 13.27 13.09 -8.73
N ILE A 59 13.26 13.14 -10.06
CA ILE A 59 12.20 13.82 -10.82
C ILE A 59 10.89 13.03 -10.71
N GLY A 60 10.92 11.72 -10.94
CA GLY A 60 9.71 10.88 -10.95
C GLY A 60 9.01 10.82 -9.59
N TYR A 61 9.74 10.56 -8.50
CA TYR A 61 9.16 10.59 -7.15
C TYR A 61 8.75 12.02 -6.76
N GLY A 62 9.58 13.03 -7.08
CA GLY A 62 9.23 14.43 -6.80
C GLY A 62 7.93 14.85 -7.45
N MET A 63 7.68 14.45 -8.71
CA MET A 63 6.43 14.75 -9.41
C MET A 63 5.25 13.91 -8.89
N THR A 64 5.48 12.62 -8.60
CA THR A 64 4.40 11.70 -8.19
C THR A 64 3.94 11.96 -6.76
N LEU A 65 4.88 12.35 -5.90
CA LEU A 65 4.69 12.56 -4.47
C LEU A 65 4.79 14.05 -4.09
N TYR A 66 4.56 14.98 -5.04
CA TYR A 66 4.70 16.41 -4.77
C TYR A 66 3.85 16.87 -3.57
N TRP A 67 2.76 16.18 -3.28
CA TRP A 67 1.88 16.45 -2.17
C TRP A 67 2.58 16.32 -0.79
N PHE A 68 3.68 15.56 -0.68
CA PHE A 68 4.52 15.56 0.52
C PHE A 68 5.05 16.95 0.87
N TYR A 69 5.21 17.81 -0.14
CA TYR A 69 5.61 19.19 0.10
C TYR A 69 4.54 19.98 0.89
N ASN A 70 3.25 19.68 0.66
CA ASN A 70 2.16 20.30 1.41
C ASN A 70 2.17 19.88 2.90
N ILE A 71 2.73 18.69 3.21
CA ILE A 71 2.76 18.16 4.59
C ILE A 71 4.06 18.57 5.30
N PHE A 72 5.21 18.44 4.62
CA PHE A 72 6.54 18.56 5.22
C PHE A 72 7.38 19.70 4.64
N ALA A 73 6.84 20.51 3.75
CA ALA A 73 7.56 21.58 3.03
C ALA A 73 8.91 21.06 2.47
N GLN A 74 10.01 21.79 2.67
CA GLN A 74 11.33 21.41 2.14
C GLN A 74 11.84 20.07 2.67
N ALA A 75 11.35 19.58 3.81
CA ALA A 75 11.72 18.27 4.36
C ALA A 75 11.23 17.09 3.49
N ALA A 76 10.34 17.30 2.51
CA ALA A 76 9.98 16.32 1.49
C ALA A 76 11.13 16.00 0.52
N ILE A 77 12.03 16.95 0.24
CA ILE A 77 13.11 16.80 -0.74
C ILE A 77 14.07 15.66 -0.37
N PRO A 78 14.58 15.55 0.87
CA PRO A 78 15.38 14.38 1.29
C PRO A 78 14.68 13.04 1.06
N LEU A 79 13.36 12.94 1.27
CA LEU A 79 12.60 11.72 1.00
C LEU A 79 12.69 11.34 -0.49
N PHE A 80 12.47 12.29 -1.40
CA PHE A 80 12.55 12.03 -2.85
C PHE A 80 13.95 11.55 -3.26
N VAL A 81 15.00 12.15 -2.69
CA VAL A 81 16.38 11.71 -2.91
C VAL A 81 16.62 10.31 -2.36
N ILE A 82 16.18 10.01 -1.15
CA ILE A 82 16.31 8.68 -0.53
C ILE A 82 15.60 7.61 -1.39
N LEU A 83 14.38 7.88 -1.85
CA LEU A 83 13.65 6.95 -2.71
C LEU A 83 14.37 6.75 -4.05
N SER A 84 14.96 7.82 -4.61
CA SER A 84 15.71 7.75 -5.87
C SER A 84 17.01 6.97 -5.77
N LEU A 85 17.62 6.89 -4.58
CA LEU A 85 18.81 6.05 -4.35
C LEU A 85 18.53 4.57 -4.59
N PHE A 86 17.32 4.08 -4.30
CA PHE A 86 16.93 2.70 -4.61
C PHE A 86 16.85 2.46 -6.13
N THR A 87 16.30 3.40 -6.89
CA THR A 87 16.31 3.34 -8.36
C THR A 87 17.74 3.42 -8.92
N ALA A 88 18.58 4.29 -8.36
CA ALA A 88 19.98 4.44 -8.74
C ALA A 88 20.78 3.15 -8.48
N LEU A 89 20.57 2.53 -7.31
CA LEU A 89 21.19 1.27 -6.92
C LEU A 89 20.76 0.13 -7.86
N PHE A 90 19.48 0.05 -8.18
CA PHE A 90 18.98 -0.89 -9.16
C PHE A 90 19.68 -0.72 -10.52
N CYS A 91 19.75 0.50 -11.04
CA CYS A 91 20.38 0.78 -12.33
C CYS A 91 21.88 0.45 -12.33
N LEU A 92 22.58 0.73 -11.24
CA LEU A 92 24.00 0.39 -11.05
C LEU A 92 24.22 -1.12 -11.11
N ILE A 93 23.50 -1.87 -10.27
CA ILE A 93 23.67 -3.34 -10.14
C ILE A 93 23.24 -4.03 -11.41
N PHE A 94 22.10 -3.65 -11.99
CA PHE A 94 21.60 -4.25 -13.23
C PHE A 94 22.53 -3.99 -14.42
N ASN A 95 23.01 -2.73 -14.60
CA ASN A 95 24.00 -2.42 -15.64
C ASN A 95 25.28 -3.25 -15.48
N PHE A 96 25.74 -3.42 -14.26
CA PHE A 96 26.91 -4.22 -13.96
C PHE A 96 26.69 -5.71 -14.30
N PHE A 97 25.53 -6.28 -13.91
CA PHE A 97 25.16 -7.66 -14.18
C PHE A 97 25.09 -7.96 -15.69
N THR A 98 24.42 -7.11 -16.46
CA THR A 98 24.23 -7.32 -17.92
C THR A 98 25.52 -7.30 -18.72
N LYS A 99 26.58 -6.68 -18.18
CA LYS A 99 27.92 -6.71 -18.80
C LYS A 99 28.63 -8.05 -18.62
N GLN A 100 28.33 -8.76 -17.53
CA GLN A 100 28.95 -10.06 -17.22
C GLN A 100 28.14 -11.22 -17.79
N ILE A 101 26.83 -11.13 -17.77
CA ILE A 101 25.91 -12.19 -18.18
C ILE A 101 25.33 -11.85 -19.55
N LYS A 102 25.61 -12.69 -20.54
CA LYS A 102 25.17 -12.49 -21.94
C LYS A 102 23.82 -13.15 -22.25
N SER A 103 23.26 -13.94 -21.32
CA SER A 103 21.94 -14.55 -21.50
C SER A 103 20.83 -13.52 -21.34
N PRO A 104 20.03 -13.25 -22.39
CA PRO A 104 18.94 -12.28 -22.29
C PRO A 104 17.83 -12.73 -21.34
N PHE A 105 17.57 -14.04 -21.23
CA PHE A 105 16.57 -14.58 -20.30
C PHE A 105 17.00 -14.41 -18.85
N LEU A 106 18.30 -14.65 -18.54
CA LEU A 106 18.82 -14.38 -17.19
C LEU A 106 18.80 -12.89 -16.86
N ASN A 107 19.02 -12.00 -17.84
CA ASN A 107 18.93 -10.56 -17.63
C ASN A 107 17.51 -10.11 -17.30
N ILE A 108 16.47 -10.65 -17.97
CA ILE A 108 15.07 -10.40 -17.65
C ILE A 108 14.75 -10.85 -16.23
N PHE A 109 15.08 -12.10 -15.93
CA PHE A 109 14.82 -12.69 -14.63
C PHE A 109 15.52 -11.94 -13.51
N PHE A 110 16.79 -11.56 -13.72
CA PHE A 110 17.55 -10.77 -12.76
C PHE A 110 16.98 -9.36 -12.59
N ALA A 111 16.59 -8.68 -13.66
CA ALA A 111 15.97 -7.36 -13.58
C ALA A 111 14.73 -7.38 -12.69
N ALA A 112 13.82 -8.33 -12.95
CA ALA A 112 12.58 -8.47 -12.20
C ALA A 112 12.84 -8.86 -10.72
N THR A 113 13.74 -9.82 -10.49
CA THR A 113 14.13 -10.28 -9.15
C THR A 113 14.76 -9.14 -8.35
N LEU A 114 15.75 -8.45 -8.93
CA LEU A 114 16.47 -7.36 -8.26
C LEU A 114 15.54 -6.18 -7.95
N TRP A 115 14.69 -5.79 -8.91
CA TRP A 115 13.74 -4.69 -8.65
C TRP A 115 12.80 -5.04 -7.51
N THR A 116 12.17 -6.22 -7.58
CA THR A 116 11.22 -6.66 -6.55
C THR A 116 11.88 -6.78 -5.17
N ALA A 117 13.12 -7.25 -5.11
CA ALA A 117 13.90 -7.32 -3.89
C ALA A 117 14.17 -5.93 -3.28
N ILE A 118 14.63 -4.97 -4.10
CA ILE A 118 14.89 -3.59 -3.69
C ILE A 118 13.59 -2.90 -3.28
N GLU A 119 12.52 -3.09 -4.05
CA GLU A 119 11.19 -2.54 -3.75
C GLU A 119 10.65 -3.07 -2.42
N PHE A 120 10.73 -4.38 -2.20
CA PHE A 120 10.31 -5.00 -0.94
C PHE A 120 11.13 -4.50 0.25
N TYR A 121 12.47 -4.43 0.09
CA TYR A 121 13.35 -3.90 1.12
C TYR A 121 12.99 -2.45 1.48
N ARG A 122 12.83 -1.58 0.46
CA ARG A 122 12.41 -0.18 0.64
C ARG A 122 11.07 -0.06 1.36
N SER A 123 10.13 -0.92 1.01
CA SER A 123 8.73 -0.81 1.44
C SER A 123 8.46 -1.39 2.83
N GLU A 124 9.09 -2.52 3.17
CA GLU A 124 8.74 -3.29 4.37
C GLU A 124 9.89 -3.38 5.39
N LEU A 125 11.15 -3.29 4.96
CA LEU A 125 12.32 -3.58 5.81
C LEU A 125 13.18 -2.37 6.12
N PHE A 126 13.33 -1.44 5.18
CA PHE A 126 14.09 -0.21 5.39
C PHE A 126 13.48 0.62 6.54
N PHE A 127 14.30 1.38 7.27
CA PHE A 127 13.83 2.08 8.47
C PHE A 127 12.67 3.07 8.21
N LEU A 128 12.66 3.77 7.05
CA LEU A 128 11.57 4.67 6.66
C LEU A 128 10.33 3.92 6.13
N ARG A 129 10.48 2.69 5.65
CA ARG A 129 9.38 1.84 5.16
C ARG A 129 8.36 2.60 4.32
N PHE A 130 8.67 2.82 3.07
CA PHE A 130 7.80 3.60 2.18
C PHE A 130 7.22 2.74 1.07
N PRO A 131 6.00 2.15 1.21
CA PRO A 131 5.42 1.18 0.28
C PRO A 131 4.66 1.79 -0.89
N TRP A 132 4.69 3.11 -1.04
CA TRP A 132 4.00 3.83 -2.10
C TRP A 132 4.74 3.79 -3.44
N ILE A 133 3.98 3.99 -4.52
CA ILE A 133 4.52 4.16 -5.88
C ILE A 133 5.34 2.93 -6.31
N THR A 134 4.73 1.76 -6.20
CA THR A 134 5.28 0.52 -6.74
C THR A 134 4.70 0.23 -8.13
N PRO A 135 5.44 -0.38 -9.06
CA PRO A 135 4.89 -0.77 -10.37
C PRO A 135 3.64 -1.62 -10.27
N GLY A 136 3.59 -2.53 -9.29
CA GLY A 136 2.42 -3.38 -9.05
C GLY A 136 1.21 -2.60 -8.56
N SER A 137 1.41 -1.56 -7.74
CA SER A 137 0.28 -0.73 -7.27
C SER A 137 -0.29 0.16 -8.38
N ALA A 138 0.50 0.52 -9.40
CA ALA A 138 -0.01 1.24 -10.55
C ALA A 138 -1.13 0.45 -11.27
N LEU A 139 -1.02 -0.89 -11.35
CA LEU A 139 -2.06 -1.72 -11.94
C LEU A 139 -3.36 -1.73 -11.10
N GLY A 140 -3.26 -1.42 -9.82
CA GLY A 140 -4.36 -1.61 -8.88
C GLY A 140 -4.70 -3.08 -8.66
N PRO A 141 -5.85 -3.42 -8.02
CA PRO A 141 -6.25 -4.80 -7.79
C PRO A 141 -6.47 -5.58 -9.09
N THR A 142 -5.93 -6.80 -9.15
CA THR A 142 -6.07 -7.75 -10.26
C THR A 142 -6.28 -9.16 -9.70
N TYR A 143 -6.54 -10.15 -10.57
CA TYR A 143 -6.59 -11.57 -10.16
C TYR A 143 -5.30 -12.06 -9.50
N LEU A 144 -4.14 -11.48 -9.85
CA LEU A 144 -2.86 -11.84 -9.24
C LEU A 144 -2.67 -11.28 -7.84
N SER A 145 -3.46 -10.29 -7.43
CA SER A 145 -3.35 -9.72 -6.08
C SER A 145 -3.54 -10.78 -5.00
N SER A 146 -4.53 -11.65 -5.17
CA SER A 146 -4.81 -12.76 -4.24
C SER A 146 -3.84 -13.95 -4.33
N ILE A 147 -2.87 -13.92 -5.27
CA ILE A 147 -1.88 -14.98 -5.47
C ILE A 147 -0.50 -14.54 -5.01
N LEU A 148 0.06 -13.48 -5.59
CA LEU A 148 1.43 -13.00 -5.37
C LEU A 148 1.51 -11.61 -4.75
N GLY A 149 0.36 -10.94 -4.57
CA GLY A 149 0.30 -9.58 -4.06
C GLY A 149 0.92 -8.53 -4.99
N VAL A 150 1.09 -7.32 -4.47
CA VAL A 150 1.61 -6.18 -5.22
C VAL A 150 3.02 -6.43 -5.78
N TYR A 151 3.88 -7.14 -5.03
CA TYR A 151 5.25 -7.41 -5.44
C TYR A 151 5.36 -8.39 -6.61
N GLY A 152 4.45 -9.37 -6.70
CA GLY A 152 4.38 -10.24 -7.87
C GLY A 152 3.96 -9.51 -9.14
N MET A 153 3.06 -8.54 -9.01
CA MET A 153 2.68 -7.66 -10.13
C MET A 153 3.85 -6.77 -10.56
N SER A 154 4.61 -6.21 -9.61
CA SER A 154 5.84 -5.45 -9.90
C SER A 154 6.86 -6.29 -10.66
N PHE A 155 7.07 -7.55 -10.24
CA PHE A 155 7.96 -8.49 -10.91
C PHE A 155 7.59 -8.67 -12.39
N LEU A 156 6.31 -8.89 -12.68
CA LEU A 156 5.85 -9.10 -14.06
C LEU A 156 6.02 -7.85 -14.93
N VAL A 157 5.72 -6.66 -14.38
CA VAL A 157 5.91 -5.38 -15.10
C VAL A 157 7.37 -5.20 -15.49
N VAL A 158 8.28 -5.41 -14.54
CA VAL A 158 9.71 -5.22 -14.77
C VAL A 158 10.25 -6.28 -15.74
N ALA A 159 9.80 -7.54 -15.62
CA ALA A 159 10.18 -8.62 -16.54
C ALA A 159 9.73 -8.31 -17.98
N ALA A 160 8.49 -7.86 -18.17
CA ALA A 160 7.97 -7.49 -19.47
C ALA A 160 8.77 -6.35 -20.12
N ALA A 161 9.06 -5.28 -19.35
CA ALA A 161 9.83 -4.15 -19.86
C ALA A 161 11.29 -4.54 -20.20
N ALA A 162 11.94 -5.34 -19.34
CA ALA A 162 13.32 -5.78 -19.54
C ALA A 162 13.50 -6.63 -20.80
N GLY A 163 12.52 -7.42 -21.15
CA GLY A 163 12.62 -8.32 -22.32
C GLY A 163 12.60 -7.60 -23.66
N PHE A 164 12.16 -6.34 -23.74
CA PHE A 164 12.28 -5.54 -24.96
C PHE A 164 13.72 -5.12 -25.27
N MET A 165 14.66 -5.31 -24.34
CA MET A 165 16.07 -4.95 -24.51
C MET A 165 16.82 -5.85 -25.50
N CYS A 166 16.28 -7.01 -25.87
CA CYS A 166 16.93 -7.95 -26.79
C CYS A 166 15.92 -8.54 -27.79
N ARG A 167 16.29 -8.56 -29.08
CA ARG A 167 15.44 -9.14 -30.15
C ARG A 167 14.98 -10.58 -29.86
N ARG A 168 15.83 -11.40 -29.20
CA ARG A 168 15.52 -12.80 -28.88
C ARG A 168 14.38 -12.94 -27.87
N THR A 169 14.14 -11.92 -27.05
CA THR A 169 13.14 -11.92 -25.97
C THR A 169 11.91 -11.06 -26.26
N ILE A 170 11.86 -10.35 -27.40
CA ILE A 170 10.74 -9.48 -27.75
C ILE A 170 9.40 -10.23 -27.72
N LYS A 171 9.33 -11.45 -28.27
CA LYS A 171 8.09 -12.23 -28.27
C LYS A 171 7.59 -12.52 -26.84
N LEU A 172 8.51 -12.89 -25.93
CA LEU A 172 8.19 -13.09 -24.51
C LEU A 172 7.70 -11.78 -23.88
N SER A 173 8.38 -10.65 -24.14
CA SER A 173 7.96 -9.36 -23.62
C SER A 173 6.59 -8.92 -24.12
N VAL A 174 6.31 -9.11 -25.40
CA VAL A 174 4.98 -8.84 -25.96
C VAL A 174 3.93 -9.70 -25.27
N LEU A 175 4.19 -11.00 -25.11
CA LEU A 175 3.26 -11.90 -24.40
C LEU A 175 3.04 -11.45 -22.94
N LEU A 176 4.10 -11.18 -22.20
CA LEU A 176 3.99 -10.68 -20.82
C LEU A 176 3.25 -9.33 -20.74
N SER A 177 3.52 -8.41 -21.69
CA SER A 177 2.83 -7.12 -21.75
C SER A 177 1.34 -7.32 -22.04
N LEU A 178 0.98 -8.20 -22.98
CA LEU A 178 -0.42 -8.54 -23.25
C LEU A 178 -1.09 -9.19 -22.04
N CYS A 179 -0.41 -10.07 -21.32
CA CYS A 179 -0.92 -10.62 -20.06
C CYS A 179 -1.17 -9.52 -19.01
N ILE A 180 -0.23 -8.59 -18.83
CA ILE A 180 -0.39 -7.47 -17.90
C ILE A 180 -1.55 -6.58 -18.32
N ILE A 181 -1.65 -6.25 -19.61
CA ILE A 181 -2.75 -5.45 -20.17
C ILE A 181 -4.08 -6.17 -19.94
N SER A 182 -4.14 -7.46 -20.21
CA SER A 182 -5.34 -8.27 -19.97
C SER A 182 -5.73 -8.27 -18.48
N LEU A 183 -4.78 -8.47 -17.57
CA LEU A 183 -5.03 -8.40 -16.12
C LEU A 183 -5.53 -7.03 -15.66
N GLY A 184 -5.06 -5.97 -16.28
CA GLY A 184 -5.49 -4.62 -15.97
C GLY A 184 -6.85 -4.24 -16.57
N LEU A 185 -7.21 -4.79 -17.75
CA LEU A 185 -8.49 -4.55 -18.42
C LEU A 185 -9.59 -5.48 -17.90
N PHE A 186 -9.28 -6.78 -17.77
CA PHE A 186 -10.22 -7.77 -17.24
C PHE A 186 -10.07 -7.84 -15.71
N ARG A 187 -10.69 -6.88 -15.05
CA ARG A 187 -10.73 -6.82 -13.58
C ARG A 187 -11.57 -7.97 -13.02
N PRO A 188 -11.25 -8.45 -11.81
CA PRO A 188 -12.17 -9.35 -11.11
C PRO A 188 -13.55 -8.73 -11.00
N GLY A 189 -14.59 -9.53 -11.25
CA GLY A 189 -15.97 -9.08 -11.16
C GLY A 189 -16.34 -8.61 -9.76
N LEU A 190 -17.44 -7.87 -9.66
CA LEU A 190 -17.99 -7.44 -8.38
C LEU A 190 -18.40 -8.65 -7.55
N VAL A 191 -18.14 -8.60 -6.25
CA VAL A 191 -18.59 -9.60 -5.29
C VAL A 191 -19.82 -9.04 -4.58
N GLU A 192 -20.90 -9.80 -4.60
CA GLU A 192 -22.08 -9.49 -3.77
C GLU A 192 -21.96 -10.22 -2.43
N PRO A 193 -22.34 -9.58 -1.32
CA PRO A 193 -22.38 -10.25 -0.03
C PRO A 193 -23.48 -11.30 -0.01
N ASP A 194 -23.21 -12.47 0.59
CA ASP A 194 -24.25 -13.46 0.87
C ASP A 194 -25.24 -12.85 1.89
N GLU A 195 -26.54 -12.86 1.57
CA GLU A 195 -27.57 -12.27 2.43
C GLU A 195 -27.55 -12.86 3.85
N LYS A 196 -27.24 -14.17 3.99
CA LYS A 196 -27.18 -14.86 5.27
C LYS A 196 -25.95 -14.53 6.12
N ASP A 197 -24.87 -14.12 5.46
CA ASP A 197 -23.57 -13.84 6.08
C ASP A 197 -23.15 -12.37 5.88
N SER A 198 -24.12 -11.48 5.64
CA SER A 198 -23.88 -10.06 5.44
C SER A 198 -24.21 -9.26 6.68
N LEU A 199 -23.54 -8.11 6.80
CA LEU A 199 -23.80 -7.11 7.83
C LEU A 199 -23.87 -5.71 7.21
N ALA A 200 -24.72 -4.84 7.75
CA ALA A 200 -24.85 -3.45 7.34
C ALA A 200 -23.77 -2.62 8.07
N VAL A 201 -22.85 -2.04 7.31
CA VAL A 201 -21.78 -1.19 7.86
C VAL A 201 -22.04 0.26 7.52
N THR A 202 -22.12 1.09 8.56
CA THR A 202 -22.18 2.54 8.42
C THR A 202 -20.78 3.14 8.59
N ILE A 203 -20.36 3.94 7.62
CA ILE A 203 -19.11 4.70 7.63
C ILE A 203 -19.46 6.17 7.83
N VAL A 204 -18.82 6.81 8.82
CA VAL A 204 -18.94 8.24 9.08
C VAL A 204 -17.66 8.92 8.60
N GLN A 205 -17.80 9.99 7.84
CA GLN A 205 -16.69 10.85 7.37
C GLN A 205 -16.80 12.22 7.99
N SER A 206 -15.80 12.60 8.79
CA SER A 206 -15.64 13.94 9.35
C SER A 206 -14.19 14.14 9.82
N GLU A 207 -13.70 15.37 9.75
CA GLU A 207 -12.40 15.79 10.31
C GLU A 207 -12.56 16.49 11.68
N ASP A 208 -13.75 16.45 12.26
CA ASP A 208 -13.96 16.95 13.60
C ASP A 208 -13.24 16.09 14.64
N CYS A 209 -12.93 16.68 15.79
CA CYS A 209 -12.19 16.03 16.87
C CYS A 209 -13.00 15.97 18.19
N TYR A 210 -14.35 15.90 18.10
CA TYR A 210 -15.27 15.87 19.22
C TYR A 210 -16.57 15.15 18.88
N LEU A 211 -17.33 14.75 19.90
CA LEU A 211 -18.45 13.78 19.81
C LEU A 211 -19.63 14.22 18.94
N ASP A 212 -20.11 15.45 19.10
CA ASP A 212 -21.42 15.87 18.59
C ASP A 212 -21.59 15.67 17.07
N PRO A 213 -20.64 16.05 16.20
CA PRO A 213 -20.74 15.79 14.77
C PRO A 213 -20.86 14.31 14.43
N TYR A 214 -20.06 13.46 15.09
CA TYR A 214 -20.09 12.01 14.85
C TYR A 214 -21.41 11.38 15.28
N ILE A 215 -21.94 11.79 16.43
CA ILE A 215 -23.26 11.33 16.92
C ILE A 215 -24.34 11.77 15.94
N THR A 216 -24.34 13.03 15.51
CA THR A 216 -25.34 13.57 14.59
C THR A 216 -25.33 12.80 13.26
N LEU A 217 -24.15 12.61 12.65
CA LEU A 217 -24.00 11.87 11.41
C LEU A 217 -24.39 10.40 11.58
N THR A 218 -24.00 9.76 12.70
CA THR A 218 -24.38 8.37 12.98
C THR A 218 -25.89 8.21 13.06
N LYS A 219 -26.59 9.10 13.76
CA LYS A 219 -28.05 9.05 13.90
C LYS A 219 -28.80 9.25 12.57
N MET A 220 -28.19 9.94 11.60
CA MET A 220 -28.77 10.04 10.24
C MET A 220 -28.90 8.68 9.56
N ALA A 221 -28.03 7.71 9.92
CA ALA A 221 -28.07 6.36 9.39
C ALA A 221 -29.00 5.40 10.17
N HIS A 222 -29.72 5.85 11.19
CA HIS A 222 -30.55 4.99 12.04
C HIS A 222 -31.58 4.17 11.24
N LYS A 223 -32.17 4.77 10.20
CA LYS A 223 -33.15 4.09 9.33
C LYS A 223 -32.56 2.93 8.51
N GLU A 224 -31.26 2.91 8.33
CA GLU A 224 -30.54 1.87 7.61
C GLU A 224 -30.21 0.67 8.50
N SER A 225 -30.54 0.74 9.80
CA SER A 225 -30.31 -0.31 10.82
C SER A 225 -28.89 -0.92 10.71
N PRO A 226 -27.84 -0.14 10.98
CA PRO A 226 -26.46 -0.63 10.87
C PRO A 226 -26.16 -1.67 11.96
N ASP A 227 -25.45 -2.73 11.59
CA ASP A 227 -24.87 -3.70 12.53
C ASP A 227 -23.53 -3.20 13.08
N LEU A 228 -22.77 -2.46 12.26
CA LEU A 228 -21.45 -1.93 12.57
C LEU A 228 -21.32 -0.47 12.12
N ILE A 229 -20.74 0.37 12.98
CA ILE A 229 -20.46 1.77 12.70
C ILE A 229 -18.94 1.99 12.78
N VAL A 230 -18.36 2.69 11.81
CA VAL A 230 -16.92 2.99 11.78
C VAL A 230 -16.71 4.49 11.72
N TRP A 231 -16.00 5.02 12.71
CA TRP A 231 -15.54 6.40 12.77
C TRP A 231 -14.08 6.51 12.35
N PRO A 232 -13.62 7.68 11.86
CA PRO A 232 -12.24 7.87 11.45
C PRO A 232 -11.23 7.72 12.60
N GLU A 233 -9.96 7.56 12.20
CA GLU A 233 -8.82 7.71 13.10
C GLU A 233 -8.81 9.10 13.73
N TYR A 234 -8.50 9.18 15.03
CA TYR A 234 -8.53 10.41 15.80
C TYR A 234 -9.89 11.15 15.84
N SER A 235 -10.99 10.48 15.56
CA SER A 235 -12.32 11.07 15.79
C SER A 235 -12.47 11.61 17.23
N LEU A 236 -11.83 10.93 18.19
CA LEU A 236 -11.67 11.38 19.57
C LEU A 236 -10.17 11.36 19.95
N PRO A 237 -9.44 12.49 19.86
CA PRO A 237 -7.98 12.50 20.03
C PRO A 237 -7.53 12.47 21.51
N TYR A 238 -8.29 11.83 22.38
CA TYR A 238 -8.02 11.60 23.81
C TYR A 238 -8.41 10.16 24.18
N ASP A 239 -8.05 9.72 25.39
CA ASP A 239 -8.47 8.39 25.89
C ASP A 239 -9.92 8.47 26.39
N VAL A 240 -10.87 8.12 25.51
CA VAL A 240 -12.31 8.22 25.80
C VAL A 240 -12.73 7.34 26.99
N ARG A 241 -12.00 6.25 27.29
CA ARG A 241 -12.28 5.38 28.43
C ARG A 241 -12.01 6.06 29.79
N LYS A 242 -11.19 7.12 29.79
CA LYS A 242 -10.90 7.95 30.98
C LYS A 242 -11.91 9.08 31.17
N ASN A 243 -12.77 9.32 30.19
CA ASN A 243 -13.87 10.29 30.28
C ASN A 243 -15.20 9.55 30.43
N ALA A 244 -15.64 9.35 31.68
CA ALA A 244 -16.85 8.57 31.99
C ALA A 244 -18.11 9.11 31.29
N ARG A 245 -18.22 10.44 31.12
CA ARG A 245 -19.36 11.06 30.42
C ARG A 245 -19.36 10.66 28.94
N ASP A 246 -18.26 10.88 28.24
CA ASP A 246 -18.17 10.61 26.82
C ASP A 246 -18.26 9.11 26.53
N PHE A 247 -17.68 8.28 27.41
CA PHE A 247 -17.79 6.83 27.31
C PHE A 247 -19.24 6.34 27.45
N ALA A 248 -20.00 6.92 28.42
CA ALA A 248 -21.42 6.61 28.58
C ALA A 248 -22.25 7.07 27.36
N ILE A 249 -21.90 8.20 26.74
CA ILE A 249 -22.55 8.66 25.51
C ILE A 249 -22.32 7.66 24.38
N LEU A 250 -21.11 7.11 24.23
CA LEU A 250 -20.81 6.12 23.18
C LEU A 250 -21.57 4.79 23.39
N THR A 251 -21.60 4.27 24.61
CA THR A 251 -22.36 3.04 24.91
C THR A 251 -23.85 3.23 24.73
N ASN A 252 -24.41 4.39 25.11
CA ASN A 252 -25.80 4.73 24.85
C ASN A 252 -26.08 4.85 23.33
N LEU A 253 -25.16 5.42 22.55
CA LEU A 253 -25.29 5.47 21.11
C LEU A 253 -25.32 4.06 20.50
N CYS A 254 -24.46 3.15 20.98
CA CYS A 254 -24.51 1.74 20.55
C CYS A 254 -25.85 1.08 20.88
N ALA A 255 -26.41 1.32 22.08
CA ALA A 255 -27.73 0.82 22.46
C ALA A 255 -28.86 1.43 21.60
N GLU A 256 -28.83 2.74 21.32
CA GLU A 256 -29.80 3.43 20.48
C GLU A 256 -29.78 2.91 19.02
N MET A 257 -28.58 2.61 18.52
CA MET A 257 -28.38 2.16 17.13
C MET A 257 -28.46 0.64 16.99
N ASP A 258 -28.49 -0.11 18.10
CA ASP A 258 -28.34 -1.58 18.14
C ASP A 258 -27.14 -2.06 17.32
N ALA A 259 -25.96 -1.41 17.52
CA ALA A 259 -24.80 -1.59 16.68
C ALA A 259 -23.48 -1.59 17.46
N ILE A 260 -22.50 -2.28 16.91
CA ILE A 260 -21.10 -2.18 17.35
C ILE A 260 -20.46 -0.92 16.76
N LEU A 261 -19.66 -0.20 17.56
CA LEU A 261 -18.94 0.99 17.14
C LEU A 261 -17.41 0.77 17.16
N VAL A 262 -16.76 1.12 16.05
CA VAL A 262 -15.31 1.27 15.96
C VAL A 262 -14.97 2.75 15.97
N VAL A 263 -14.23 3.20 17.00
CA VAL A 263 -13.87 4.63 17.17
C VAL A 263 -12.35 4.79 17.20
N GLY A 264 -11.85 5.77 16.43
CA GLY A 264 -10.45 6.17 16.48
C GLY A 264 -10.18 7.07 17.70
N THR A 265 -9.38 6.60 18.65
CA THR A 265 -9.10 7.28 19.93
C THR A 265 -7.63 7.08 20.35
N LYS A 266 -7.27 7.57 21.51
CA LYS A 266 -5.96 7.31 22.14
C LYS A 266 -6.09 6.33 23.30
N THR A 267 -5.03 5.59 23.56
CA THR A 267 -4.86 4.87 24.82
C THR A 267 -3.63 5.41 25.52
N ILE A 268 -3.82 6.10 26.63
CA ILE A 268 -2.74 6.67 27.43
C ILE A 268 -2.04 5.57 28.21
N VAL A 269 -0.70 5.53 28.16
CA VAL A 269 0.17 4.60 28.85
C VAL A 269 0.86 5.32 30.01
N GLY A 270 0.79 4.72 31.21
CA GLY A 270 1.42 5.26 32.41
C GLY A 270 0.74 6.50 33.01
N PRO A 271 1.22 6.96 34.17
CA PRO A 271 0.59 8.06 34.90
C PRO A 271 0.87 9.44 34.34
N GLU A 272 2.00 9.63 33.63
CA GLU A 272 2.43 10.94 33.14
C GLU A 272 1.78 11.36 31.81
N ALA A 273 0.95 10.52 31.20
CA ALA A 273 0.24 10.75 29.95
C ALA A 273 1.13 11.18 28.74
N LYS A 274 2.44 10.98 28.83
CA LYS A 274 3.38 11.31 27.74
C LYS A 274 3.36 10.28 26.63
N ASP A 275 3.21 9.00 26.98
CA ASP A 275 3.17 7.88 26.04
C ASP A 275 1.72 7.46 25.81
N TRP A 276 1.40 7.15 24.58
CA TRP A 276 0.07 6.74 24.17
C TRP A 276 0.11 5.90 22.90
N HIS A 277 -0.92 5.09 22.70
CA HIS A 277 -1.16 4.35 21.46
C HIS A 277 -2.27 5.01 20.65
N ASN A 278 -2.06 5.14 19.34
CA ASN A 278 -3.13 5.37 18.39
C ASN A 278 -4.01 4.11 18.33
N THR A 279 -5.29 4.25 18.64
CA THR A 279 -6.16 3.12 19.03
C THR A 279 -7.44 3.10 18.21
N ALA A 280 -7.75 1.96 17.61
CA ALA A 280 -9.11 1.60 17.20
C ALA A 280 -9.77 0.86 18.39
N LEU A 281 -10.74 1.50 19.01
CA LEU A 281 -11.52 0.95 20.11
C LEU A 281 -12.83 0.39 19.56
N VAL A 282 -13.14 -0.85 19.88
CA VAL A 282 -14.40 -1.52 19.50
C VAL A 282 -15.26 -1.69 20.73
N LEU A 283 -16.50 -1.19 20.67
CA LEU A 283 -17.42 -1.21 21.79
C LEU A 283 -18.87 -1.44 21.33
N ASP A 284 -19.70 -1.91 22.26
CA ASP A 284 -21.16 -2.03 22.15
C ASP A 284 -21.84 -1.36 23.37
N GLU A 285 -23.12 -1.62 23.56
CA GLU A 285 -23.89 -1.09 24.70
C GLU A 285 -23.38 -1.63 26.05
N ARG A 286 -22.72 -2.79 26.08
CA ARG A 286 -22.15 -3.41 27.31
C ARG A 286 -20.79 -2.84 27.66
N GLY A 287 -20.11 -2.15 26.71
CA GLY A 287 -18.80 -1.54 26.92
C GLY A 287 -17.77 -1.97 25.88
N VAL A 288 -16.49 -2.06 26.28
CA VAL A 288 -15.38 -2.36 25.39
C VAL A 288 -15.30 -3.84 25.05
N LEU A 289 -15.48 -4.17 23.78
CA LEU A 289 -15.28 -5.53 23.23
C LEU A 289 -13.78 -5.81 22.99
N GLY A 290 -13.02 -4.80 22.57
CA GLY A 290 -11.61 -4.92 22.34
C GLY A 290 -10.97 -3.64 21.80
N LYS A 291 -9.67 -3.71 21.55
CA LYS A 291 -8.90 -2.58 21.01
C LYS A 291 -7.75 -3.08 20.19
N TYR A 292 -7.37 -2.28 19.20
CA TYR A 292 -6.17 -2.48 18.41
C TYR A 292 -5.30 -1.23 18.47
N TYR A 293 -4.00 -1.39 18.61
CA TYR A 293 -3.02 -0.32 18.60
C TYR A 293 -2.30 -0.28 17.25
N LYS A 294 -2.25 0.88 16.63
CA LYS A 294 -1.59 1.09 15.35
C LYS A 294 -0.17 0.50 15.37
N ALA A 295 0.09 -0.46 14.49
CA ALA A 295 1.37 -1.16 14.43
C ALA A 295 2.44 -0.37 13.67
N ARG A 296 2.01 0.53 12.78
CA ARG A 296 2.86 1.35 11.92
C ARG A 296 2.54 2.85 12.11
N PRO A 297 2.99 3.48 13.21
CA PRO A 297 2.90 4.93 13.34
C PRO A 297 3.59 5.63 12.16
N VAL A 298 3.01 6.74 11.71
CA VAL A 298 3.55 7.50 10.59
C VAL A 298 4.83 8.21 11.04
N HIS A 299 5.90 8.02 10.28
CA HIS A 299 7.18 8.68 10.56
C HIS A 299 7.03 10.21 10.52
N PHE A 300 7.76 10.88 11.39
CA PHE A 300 7.80 12.34 11.51
C PHE A 300 6.53 12.98 12.09
N PHE A 301 5.51 12.21 12.45
CA PHE A 301 4.37 12.65 13.23
C PHE A 301 4.45 12.13 14.67
N ASN A 302 3.81 12.84 15.58
CA ASN A 302 3.54 12.29 16.91
C ASN A 302 2.29 11.38 16.83
N ASP A 303 2.51 10.15 16.37
CA ASP A 303 1.46 9.16 16.08
C ASP A 303 1.42 8.04 17.15
N GLY A 304 2.01 8.31 18.29
CA GLY A 304 2.06 7.40 19.43
C GLY A 304 3.10 6.27 19.30
N ILE A 305 3.13 5.40 20.30
CA ILE A 305 4.01 4.22 20.30
C ILE A 305 3.38 3.05 19.53
N PRO A 306 4.18 2.25 18.79
CA PRO A 306 3.65 1.19 17.94
C PRO A 306 3.03 0.04 18.76
N GLY A 307 1.89 -0.46 18.29
CA GLY A 307 1.31 -1.74 18.72
C GLY A 307 2.11 -2.93 18.18
N ARG A 308 1.99 -4.08 18.84
CA ARG A 308 2.68 -5.32 18.45
C ARG A 308 1.75 -6.51 18.26
N GLU A 309 0.47 -6.35 18.59
CA GLU A 309 -0.55 -7.38 18.49
C GLU A 309 -1.40 -7.18 17.24
N PHE A 310 -1.77 -8.27 16.59
CA PHE A 310 -2.53 -8.27 15.34
C PHE A 310 -3.79 -9.12 15.45
N ASN A 311 -4.18 -9.49 16.67
CA ASN A 311 -5.34 -10.33 16.89
C ASN A 311 -6.63 -9.61 16.47
N PRO A 312 -7.49 -10.23 15.66
CA PRO A 312 -8.81 -9.72 15.40
C PRO A 312 -9.63 -9.63 16.69
N ILE A 313 -10.46 -8.62 16.80
CA ILE A 313 -11.36 -8.42 17.93
C ILE A 313 -12.56 -9.32 17.71
N GLN A 314 -12.88 -10.15 18.72
CA GLN A 314 -14.02 -11.03 18.68
C GLN A 314 -15.30 -10.25 18.98
N THR A 315 -16.29 -10.38 18.12
CA THR A 315 -17.60 -9.75 18.27
C THR A 315 -18.72 -10.72 17.88
N ASP A 316 -19.96 -10.39 18.22
CA ASP A 316 -21.15 -11.15 17.79
C ASP A 316 -21.32 -11.10 16.25
N LEU A 317 -20.69 -10.13 15.57
CA LEU A 317 -20.64 -10.02 14.11
C LEU A 317 -19.48 -10.80 13.47
N GLY A 318 -18.73 -11.60 14.27
CA GLY A 318 -17.52 -12.31 13.87
C GLY A 318 -16.23 -11.54 14.14
N PRO A 319 -15.06 -12.18 13.89
CA PRO A 319 -13.75 -11.57 14.13
C PRO A 319 -13.45 -10.39 13.19
N ILE A 320 -13.38 -9.20 13.76
CA ILE A 320 -13.09 -7.96 13.02
C ILE A 320 -11.62 -7.57 13.13
N ALA A 321 -10.98 -7.23 12.02
CA ALA A 321 -9.70 -6.57 12.01
C ALA A 321 -9.87 -5.05 11.84
N THR A 322 -9.15 -4.29 12.67
CA THR A 322 -9.20 -2.83 12.66
C THR A 322 -7.81 -2.21 12.44
N PRO A 323 -7.11 -2.52 11.32
CA PRO A 323 -5.87 -1.82 11.01
C PRO A 323 -6.15 -0.33 10.84
N ILE A 324 -5.24 0.52 11.29
CA ILE A 324 -5.46 1.97 11.33
C ILE A 324 -4.66 2.64 10.21
N CYS A 325 -5.37 3.30 9.24
CA CYS A 325 -4.77 4.22 8.27
C CYS A 325 -3.50 3.63 7.60
N PHE A 326 -2.33 4.16 7.92
CA PHE A 326 -1.01 3.78 7.42
C PHE A 326 -0.64 2.29 7.65
N ASP A 327 -1.30 1.57 8.55
CA ASP A 327 -1.16 0.11 8.67
C ASP A 327 -1.52 -0.61 7.37
N CYS A 328 -2.50 -0.09 6.63
CA CYS A 328 -2.97 -0.66 5.37
C CYS A 328 -2.01 -0.40 4.19
N ASP A 329 -1.03 0.47 4.35
CA ASP A 329 0.02 0.65 3.35
C ASP A 329 0.90 -0.61 3.26
N TYR A 330 1.04 -1.33 4.37
CA TYR A 330 1.88 -2.52 4.49
C TYR A 330 1.10 -3.80 4.27
N SER A 331 1.59 -4.61 3.34
CA SER A 331 0.98 -5.91 3.04
C SER A 331 1.02 -6.87 4.24
N GLY A 332 2.04 -6.74 5.08
CA GLY A 332 2.27 -7.61 6.22
C GLY A 332 1.27 -7.45 7.36
N VAL A 333 0.74 -6.24 7.61
CA VAL A 333 -0.20 -5.97 8.72
C VAL A 333 -1.55 -6.63 8.47
N SER A 334 -2.22 -6.25 7.38
CA SER A 334 -3.54 -6.78 7.01
C SER A 334 -3.52 -8.30 6.84
N ARG A 335 -2.46 -8.83 6.18
CA ARG A 335 -2.27 -10.28 6.00
C ARG A 335 -2.19 -11.01 7.34
N LYS A 336 -1.42 -10.50 8.30
CA LYS A 336 -1.26 -11.15 9.59
C LYS A 336 -2.57 -11.22 10.38
N MET A 337 -3.39 -10.17 10.32
CA MET A 337 -4.72 -10.17 10.93
C MET A 337 -5.63 -11.23 10.31
N VAL A 338 -5.59 -11.41 8.97
CA VAL A 338 -6.38 -12.46 8.30
C VAL A 338 -5.84 -13.86 8.60
N GLN A 339 -4.54 -14.03 8.74
CA GLN A 339 -3.94 -15.30 9.20
C GLN A 339 -4.38 -15.66 10.62
N LEU A 340 -4.66 -14.67 11.46
CA LEU A 340 -5.17 -14.86 12.83
C LEU A 340 -6.68 -14.98 12.90
N GLY A 341 -7.38 -14.92 11.76
CA GLY A 341 -8.80 -15.26 11.67
C GLY A 341 -9.75 -14.11 11.37
N ALA A 342 -9.26 -12.92 11.00
CA ALA A 342 -10.14 -11.81 10.62
C ALA A 342 -11.04 -12.20 9.44
N GLU A 343 -12.33 -11.91 9.54
CA GLU A 343 -13.33 -12.20 8.52
C GLU A 343 -13.62 -10.98 7.62
N TYR A 344 -13.39 -9.77 8.10
CA TYR A 344 -13.52 -8.50 7.38
C TYR A 344 -12.67 -7.40 8.05
N PHE A 345 -12.55 -6.25 7.38
CA PHE A 345 -11.82 -5.09 7.87
C PHE A 345 -12.75 -3.91 8.13
N ALA A 346 -12.57 -3.25 9.28
CA ALA A 346 -13.09 -1.91 9.55
C ALA A 346 -11.89 -1.00 9.85
N VAL A 347 -11.67 -0.02 9.01
CA VAL A 347 -10.43 0.76 8.97
C VAL A 347 -10.71 2.22 9.31
N PRO A 348 -10.40 2.67 10.54
CA PRO A 348 -10.28 4.09 10.84
C PRO A 348 -9.08 4.69 10.11
N SER A 349 -9.27 5.81 9.40
CA SER A 349 -8.20 6.50 8.66
C SER A 349 -8.26 8.01 8.88
N PHE A 350 -7.09 8.64 8.90
CA PHE A 350 -6.95 10.08 8.94
C PHE A 350 -6.19 10.56 7.72
N ASP A 351 -6.89 11.30 6.86
CA ASP A 351 -6.34 11.97 5.71
C ASP A 351 -6.84 13.41 5.76
N ALA A 352 -5.98 14.35 6.19
CA ALA A 352 -6.39 15.73 6.39
C ALA A 352 -6.75 16.45 5.09
N ALA A 353 -7.79 17.26 5.09
CA ALA A 353 -8.22 18.04 3.93
C ALA A 353 -7.10 18.91 3.34
N SER A 354 -6.19 19.37 4.20
CA SER A 354 -5.03 20.19 3.80
C SER A 354 -3.94 19.44 3.04
N TRP A 355 -3.94 18.10 3.04
CA TRP A 355 -2.82 17.33 2.46
C TRP A 355 -2.83 17.37 0.94
N SER A 356 -3.75 16.77 0.27
CA SER A 356 -3.94 16.84 -1.20
C SER A 356 -4.93 15.78 -1.67
N VAL A 357 -5.72 16.11 -2.68
CA VAL A 357 -6.56 15.13 -3.39
C VAL A 357 -5.72 13.95 -3.94
N ASN A 358 -4.52 14.22 -4.44
CA ASN A 358 -3.65 13.16 -4.97
C ASN A 358 -3.20 12.19 -3.87
N GLN A 359 -2.87 12.69 -2.68
CA GLN A 359 -2.56 11.85 -1.53
C GLN A 359 -3.74 10.95 -1.21
N HIS A 360 -4.95 11.53 -1.06
CA HIS A 360 -6.16 10.80 -0.73
C HIS A 360 -6.46 9.67 -1.73
N LEU A 361 -6.35 9.97 -3.02
CA LEU A 361 -6.60 8.98 -4.07
C LEU A 361 -5.51 7.89 -4.14
N GLN A 362 -4.23 8.26 -3.95
CA GLN A 362 -3.13 7.28 -3.90
C GLN A 362 -3.22 6.40 -2.66
N HIS A 363 -3.58 6.96 -1.50
CA HIS A 363 -3.78 6.19 -0.27
C HIS A 363 -4.96 5.21 -0.41
N SER A 364 -6.10 5.68 -0.94
CA SER A 364 -7.29 4.84 -1.15
C SER A 364 -7.02 3.59 -1.99
N LEU A 365 -6.08 3.68 -2.93
CA LEU A 365 -5.66 2.55 -3.77
C LEU A 365 -5.00 1.44 -2.95
N LEU A 366 -4.28 1.78 -1.88
CA LEU A 366 -3.60 0.79 -1.02
C LEU A 366 -4.62 -0.05 -0.23
N PHE A 367 -5.70 0.55 0.26
CA PHE A 367 -6.81 -0.20 0.89
C PHE A 367 -7.41 -1.23 -0.06
N ARG A 368 -7.60 -0.85 -1.34
CA ARG A 368 -8.12 -1.75 -2.37
C ARG A 368 -7.21 -2.95 -2.61
N LEU A 369 -5.90 -2.72 -2.60
CA LEU A 369 -4.91 -3.81 -2.70
C LEU A 369 -4.96 -4.72 -1.48
N ARG A 370 -5.10 -4.19 -0.27
CA ARG A 370 -5.23 -5.01 0.96
C ARG A 370 -6.47 -5.87 0.95
N ALA A 371 -7.62 -5.34 0.49
CA ALA A 371 -8.84 -6.10 0.32
C ALA A 371 -8.65 -7.27 -0.66
N ALA A 372 -8.10 -7.01 -1.85
CA ALA A 372 -7.87 -8.00 -2.90
C ALA A 372 -6.83 -9.07 -2.53
N GLU A 373 -5.72 -8.68 -1.92
CA GLU A 373 -4.66 -9.60 -1.47
C GLU A 373 -5.20 -10.62 -0.47
N ASN A 374 -6.05 -10.18 0.44
CA ASN A 374 -6.54 -11.01 1.53
C ASN A 374 -7.94 -11.62 1.28
N GLY A 375 -8.63 -11.23 0.20
CA GLY A 375 -9.97 -11.69 -0.11
C GLY A 375 -10.98 -11.31 0.97
N ARG A 376 -10.95 -10.04 1.41
CA ARG A 376 -11.77 -9.52 2.51
C ARG A 376 -12.53 -8.27 2.10
N TRP A 377 -13.77 -8.16 2.54
CA TRP A 377 -14.47 -6.90 2.56
C TRP A 377 -13.73 -5.91 3.46
N LEU A 378 -13.69 -4.65 3.04
CA LEU A 378 -13.05 -3.58 3.77
C LEU A 378 -13.93 -2.33 3.78
N ALA A 379 -14.27 -1.87 4.98
CA ALA A 379 -14.96 -0.62 5.21
C ALA A 379 -13.97 0.39 5.82
N CYS A 380 -13.64 1.45 5.07
CA CYS A 380 -12.73 2.50 5.51
C CYS A 380 -13.49 3.79 5.80
N ALA A 381 -13.39 4.28 7.03
CA ALA A 381 -13.85 5.60 7.44
C ALA A 381 -12.67 6.55 7.48
N SER A 382 -12.61 7.51 6.56
CA SER A 382 -11.56 8.54 6.51
C SER A 382 -12.08 9.89 7.03
N SER A 383 -11.17 10.72 7.55
CA SER A 383 -11.54 12.07 8.02
C SER A 383 -11.99 12.97 6.86
N SER A 384 -11.15 13.16 5.85
CA SER A 384 -11.42 13.96 4.66
C SER A 384 -10.98 13.26 3.36
N GLY A 385 -10.30 12.12 3.49
CA GLY A 385 -9.90 11.27 2.36
C GLY A 385 -11.05 10.47 1.77
N VAL A 386 -10.75 9.36 1.11
CA VAL A 386 -11.75 8.49 0.50
C VAL A 386 -12.33 7.53 1.52
N SER A 387 -13.48 7.84 2.10
CA SER A 387 -14.28 6.84 2.81
C SER A 387 -14.92 5.90 1.78
N GLN A 388 -14.71 4.59 1.93
CA GLN A 388 -15.07 3.63 0.90
C GLN A 388 -15.38 2.25 1.47
N VAL A 389 -16.29 1.54 0.80
CA VAL A 389 -16.52 0.11 0.98
C VAL A 389 -15.94 -0.62 -0.22
N ILE A 390 -15.12 -1.62 0.05
CA ILE A 390 -14.34 -2.36 -0.95
C ILE A 390 -14.68 -3.84 -0.84
N ASP A 391 -14.95 -4.48 -1.96
CA ASP A 391 -15.20 -5.91 -2.03
C ASP A 391 -13.90 -6.76 -1.94
N PRO A 392 -13.98 -8.09 -1.74
CA PRO A 392 -12.82 -8.98 -1.66
C PRO A 392 -11.94 -9.03 -2.91
N HIS A 393 -12.37 -8.46 -4.02
CA HIS A 393 -11.60 -8.32 -5.25
C HIS A 393 -10.93 -6.96 -5.39
N GLY A 394 -11.15 -6.03 -4.42
CA GLY A 394 -10.58 -4.67 -4.44
C GLY A 394 -11.40 -3.67 -5.25
N ASN A 395 -12.64 -4.00 -5.62
CA ASN A 395 -13.54 -3.06 -6.29
C ASN A 395 -14.22 -2.17 -5.25
N VAL A 396 -14.27 -0.87 -5.52
CA VAL A 396 -15.03 0.09 -4.71
C VAL A 396 -16.50 -0.10 -4.98
N ARG A 397 -17.27 -0.41 -3.95
CA ARG A 397 -18.73 -0.62 -4.03
C ARG A 397 -19.50 0.65 -3.77
N ARG A 398 -19.02 1.45 -2.84
CA ARG A 398 -19.57 2.76 -2.50
C ARG A 398 -18.48 3.63 -1.89
N SER A 399 -18.56 4.93 -2.10
CA SER A 399 -17.66 5.92 -1.49
C SER A 399 -18.40 7.22 -1.20
N LEU A 400 -17.90 7.97 -0.20
CA LEU A 400 -18.31 9.33 0.06
C LEU A 400 -17.47 10.31 -0.77
N PRO A 401 -17.99 11.51 -1.07
CA PRO A 401 -17.21 12.58 -1.69
C PRO A 401 -16.02 12.97 -0.81
N LEU A 402 -14.91 13.34 -1.46
CA LEU A 402 -13.71 13.83 -0.77
C LEU A 402 -13.98 15.15 -0.06
N MET A 403 -13.39 15.34 1.12
CA MET A 403 -13.38 16.61 1.87
C MET A 403 -14.78 17.12 2.30
N GLU A 404 -15.78 16.25 2.23
CA GLU A 404 -17.14 16.55 2.67
C GLU A 404 -17.48 15.72 3.90
N LYS A 405 -18.25 16.30 4.83
CA LYS A 405 -18.84 15.51 5.93
C LYS A 405 -19.97 14.65 5.39
N GLY A 406 -20.04 13.41 5.83
CA GLY A 406 -21.09 12.51 5.37
C GLY A 406 -21.15 11.20 6.09
N VAL A 407 -22.20 10.48 5.76
CA VAL A 407 -22.47 9.12 6.27
C VAL A 407 -23.00 8.26 5.14
N MET A 408 -22.60 7.02 5.11
CA MET A 408 -23.14 6.02 4.17
C MET A 408 -23.22 4.65 4.83
N THR A 409 -24.25 3.90 4.47
CA THR A 409 -24.40 2.50 4.86
C THR A 409 -24.31 1.60 3.64
N TYR A 410 -23.64 0.46 3.79
CA TYR A 410 -23.54 -0.55 2.75
C TYR A 410 -23.44 -1.94 3.38
N ARG A 411 -24.01 -2.96 2.72
CA ARG A 411 -23.92 -4.34 3.18
C ARG A 411 -22.62 -4.98 2.71
N ILE A 412 -21.86 -5.56 3.64
CA ILE A 412 -20.64 -6.31 3.38
C ILE A 412 -20.80 -7.76 3.80
N GLY A 413 -20.01 -8.66 3.20
CA GLY A 413 -19.98 -10.06 3.61
C GLY A 413 -18.82 -10.37 4.56
N ARG A 414 -18.90 -11.50 5.23
CA ARG A 414 -17.82 -12.11 5.99
C ARG A 414 -17.14 -13.18 5.16
N SER A 415 -15.86 -13.42 5.38
CA SER A 415 -15.11 -14.46 4.68
C SER A 415 -14.09 -15.14 5.59
N ARG A 416 -14.10 -16.47 5.60
CA ARG A 416 -13.10 -17.32 6.29
C ARG A 416 -12.06 -17.88 5.33
N HIS A 417 -12.31 -17.74 4.02
CA HIS A 417 -11.39 -18.25 3.02
C HIS A 417 -10.07 -17.47 3.05
N ARG A 418 -8.94 -18.17 2.98
CA ARG A 418 -7.61 -17.56 2.88
C ARG A 418 -7.11 -17.67 1.44
N THR A 419 -6.78 -16.54 0.84
CA THR A 419 -6.17 -16.47 -0.50
C THR A 419 -4.81 -17.17 -0.53
N ILE A 420 -4.30 -17.45 -1.73
CA ILE A 420 -2.93 -17.99 -1.90
C ILE A 420 -1.92 -16.99 -1.33
N PHE A 421 -2.13 -15.68 -1.57
CA PHE A 421 -1.29 -14.63 -0.98
C PHE A 421 -1.24 -14.72 0.54
N THR A 422 -2.39 -14.79 1.20
CA THR A 422 -2.46 -14.89 2.67
C THR A 422 -1.78 -16.14 3.21
N ARG A 423 -1.88 -17.27 2.51
CA ARG A 423 -1.24 -18.55 2.92
C ARG A 423 0.27 -18.53 2.72
N MET A 424 0.74 -18.22 1.50
CA MET A 424 2.14 -18.39 1.12
C MET A 424 2.67 -17.37 0.10
N GLY A 425 1.81 -16.69 -0.68
CA GLY A 425 2.25 -15.79 -1.74
C GLY A 425 3.10 -14.62 -1.24
N TRP A 426 2.94 -14.25 0.02
CA TRP A 426 3.75 -13.26 0.72
C TRP A 426 5.24 -13.67 0.88
N LEU A 427 5.59 -14.94 0.69
CA LEU A 427 6.98 -15.41 0.67
C LEU A 427 7.70 -15.01 -0.62
N PHE A 428 6.95 -14.68 -1.68
CA PHE A 428 7.52 -14.34 -2.98
C PHE A 428 8.55 -13.20 -2.92
N PRO A 429 8.27 -12.02 -2.32
CA PRO A 429 9.27 -10.97 -2.22
C PRO A 429 10.47 -11.35 -1.34
N TRP A 430 10.31 -12.16 -0.30
CA TRP A 430 11.43 -12.72 0.45
C TRP A 430 12.31 -13.61 -0.39
N PHE A 431 11.70 -14.47 -1.22
CA PHE A 431 12.42 -15.31 -2.17
C PHE A 431 13.23 -14.44 -3.15
N THR A 432 12.63 -13.38 -3.71
CA THR A 432 13.35 -12.47 -4.62
C THR A 432 14.50 -11.75 -3.93
N LEU A 433 14.35 -11.37 -2.67
CA LEU A 433 15.41 -10.73 -1.88
C LEU A 433 16.62 -11.67 -1.73
N VAL A 434 16.39 -12.88 -1.20
CA VAL A 434 17.44 -13.88 -1.01
C VAL A 434 18.11 -14.26 -2.34
N LEU A 435 17.31 -14.48 -3.38
CA LEU A 435 17.81 -14.83 -4.71
C LEU A 435 18.67 -13.71 -5.32
N SER A 436 18.28 -12.44 -5.14
CA SER A 436 19.05 -11.31 -5.65
C SER A 436 20.43 -11.21 -5.01
N GLU A 437 20.55 -11.54 -3.73
CA GLU A 437 21.84 -11.61 -3.02
C GLU A 437 22.74 -12.71 -3.57
N PHE A 438 22.20 -13.91 -3.80
CA PHE A 438 22.95 -15.01 -4.42
C PHE A 438 23.41 -14.68 -5.85
N LEU A 439 22.54 -14.09 -6.67
CA LEU A 439 22.90 -13.69 -8.03
C LEU A 439 23.96 -12.59 -8.03
N PHE A 440 23.89 -11.64 -7.12
CA PHE A 440 24.91 -10.62 -6.94
C PHE A 440 26.25 -11.22 -6.52
N ALA A 441 26.26 -12.08 -5.50
CA ALA A 441 27.45 -12.80 -5.05
C ALA A 441 28.09 -13.62 -6.18
N TYR A 442 27.30 -14.31 -6.99
CA TYR A 442 27.76 -15.06 -8.16
C TYR A 442 28.54 -14.16 -9.15
N VAL A 443 28.00 -12.98 -9.46
CA VAL A 443 28.66 -12.02 -10.36
C VAL A 443 29.98 -11.50 -9.76
N VAL A 444 29.99 -11.21 -8.46
CA VAL A 444 31.21 -10.79 -7.77
C VAL A 444 32.31 -11.88 -7.84
N ILE A 445 31.93 -13.15 -7.66
CA ILE A 445 32.86 -14.27 -7.79
C ILE A 445 33.44 -14.38 -9.22
N ILE A 446 32.60 -14.21 -10.26
CA ILE A 446 33.05 -14.19 -11.66
C ILE A 446 34.13 -13.11 -11.86
N LEU A 447 33.90 -11.90 -11.34
CA LEU A 447 34.85 -10.80 -11.47
C LEU A 447 36.16 -11.05 -10.77
N ILE A 448 36.13 -11.57 -9.55
CA ILE A 448 37.34 -11.92 -8.81
C ILE A 448 38.16 -12.95 -9.62
N ARG A 449 37.49 -13.97 -10.16
CA ARG A 449 38.15 -14.98 -11.01
C ARG A 449 38.73 -14.37 -12.28
N GLN A 450 38.04 -13.46 -12.95
CA GLN A 450 38.52 -12.77 -14.14
C GLN A 450 39.74 -11.88 -13.83
N ARG A 451 39.71 -11.14 -12.72
CA ARG A 451 40.85 -10.32 -12.28
C ARG A 451 42.09 -11.16 -11.96
N ARG A 452 41.91 -12.28 -11.25
CA ARG A 452 43.01 -13.21 -10.92
C ARG A 452 43.65 -13.79 -12.19
N ARG A 453 42.85 -14.19 -13.20
CA ARG A 453 43.40 -14.67 -14.50
C ARG A 453 44.19 -13.61 -15.25
N LYS A 454 43.72 -12.35 -15.24
CA LYS A 454 44.48 -11.23 -15.87
C LYS A 454 45.76 -10.86 -15.12
N ALA A 455 45.86 -11.11 -13.84
CA ALA A 455 47.04 -10.87 -13.04
C ALA A 455 48.10 -11.99 -13.18
N GLN A 456 47.71 -13.14 -13.74
CA GLN A 456 48.59 -14.30 -14.00
C GLN A 456 49.10 -14.36 -15.46
N GLN A 457 48.56 -13.50 -16.34
CA GLN A 457 49.04 -13.22 -17.72
C GLN A 457 49.92 -11.97 -17.78
#